data_69bbe07183f673bf5a18f59556d31495
#
_entry.id   69bbe07183f673bf5a18f59556d31495
#
_cell.length_a   1.000
_cell.length_b   1.000
_cell.length_c   1.000
_cell.angle_alpha   90.00
_cell.angle_beta   90.00
_cell.angle_gamma   90.00
#
_symmetry.space_group_name_H-M   'P 1'
#
loop_
_entity.id
_entity.type
_entity.pdbx_description
1 polymer ?
#
loop_
_entity_poly.entity_id
_entity_poly.type
_entity_poly.pdbx_seq_one_letter_code
_entity_poly.pdbx_strand_id
1 'polypeptide(L)'
;CIAPGNENSLSYNKEIIIDALSPVVTGVLSDPIEGVFGIGAKVEIKINFSETVYVNGIPQLEIDNENSGSIIDYKIGSGSQTLIFDYTVGADNSSQFLGYTSSSSLILNEATIKDLQGNNSNITLPAPGEPNSLRSNTNILFDTTVPIVSSVSFITDDGFYNQGDTILIAIIFNEEIYVEGVPLLLLSAGNNSAA
;
A
#
# COMPACT_ATOMS: atom_id res chain seq x y z
N CYS A 1 59.32 -17.05 5.13
CA CYS A 1 57.84 -16.94 5.05
C CYS A 1 57.23 -18.24 5.50
N ILE A 2 56.35 -18.24 6.49
CA ILE A 2 55.63 -19.42 6.93
C ILE A 2 54.48 -19.66 5.95
N ALA A 3 54.30 -20.89 5.48
CA ALA A 3 53.25 -21.22 4.52
C ALA A 3 51.86 -21.01 5.14
N PRO A 4 50.83 -20.53 4.36
CA PRO A 4 49.46 -20.40 4.83
C PRO A 4 48.94 -21.71 5.44
N GLY A 5 48.24 -21.62 6.59
CA GLY A 5 47.66 -22.74 7.30
C GLY A 5 48.63 -23.44 8.30
N ASN A 6 49.92 -23.12 8.30
CA ASN A 6 50.85 -23.67 9.28
C ASN A 6 50.81 -22.87 10.60
N GLU A 7 51.21 -23.53 11.69
CA GLU A 7 51.32 -22.89 13.00
C GLU A 7 52.17 -21.62 12.91
N ASN A 8 51.70 -20.53 13.51
CA ASN A 8 52.24 -19.17 13.43
C ASN A 8 52.11 -18.46 12.05
N SER A 9 51.35 -19.01 11.10
CA SER A 9 50.90 -18.22 9.94
C SER A 9 49.67 -17.36 10.28
N LEU A 10 49.42 -16.29 9.52
CA LEU A 10 48.24 -15.43 9.72
C LEU A 10 46.91 -16.19 9.58
N SER A 11 46.89 -17.28 8.79
CA SER A 11 45.72 -18.11 8.56
C SER A 11 45.59 -19.29 9.54
N TYR A 12 46.54 -19.48 10.47
CA TYR A 12 46.49 -20.56 11.45
C TYR A 12 45.48 -20.22 12.55
N ASN A 13 44.46 -21.06 12.72
CA ASN A 13 43.35 -20.86 13.67
C ASN A 13 42.61 -19.51 13.54
N LYS A 14 42.65 -18.90 12.35
CA LYS A 14 41.88 -17.68 12.03
C LYS A 14 41.06 -17.92 10.78
N GLU A 15 39.75 -17.91 10.92
CA GLU A 15 38.83 -17.81 9.80
C GLU A 15 38.57 -16.32 9.59
N ILE A 16 39.20 -15.76 8.55
CA ILE A 16 39.00 -14.35 8.16
C ILE A 16 38.07 -14.39 6.96
N ILE A 17 36.84 -13.99 7.17
CA ILE A 17 35.84 -13.80 6.11
C ILE A 17 35.86 -12.33 5.72
N ILE A 18 36.11 -12.07 4.45
CA ILE A 18 36.00 -10.72 3.88
C ILE A 18 34.74 -10.71 3.06
N ASP A 19 33.76 -9.95 3.51
CA ASP A 19 32.54 -9.67 2.75
C ASP A 19 32.70 -8.31 2.06
N ALA A 20 32.71 -8.33 0.74
CA ALA A 20 32.81 -7.15 -0.12
C ALA A 20 31.59 -7.02 -1.04
N LEU A 21 30.54 -7.83 -0.82
CA LEU A 21 29.31 -7.76 -1.57
C LEU A 21 28.42 -6.68 -0.98
N SER A 22 27.78 -5.93 -1.85
CA SER A 22 26.76 -4.94 -1.44
C SER A 22 25.39 -5.57 -1.51
N PRO A 23 24.51 -5.38 -0.51
CA PRO A 23 23.11 -5.75 -0.61
C PRO A 23 22.46 -5.14 -1.83
N VAL A 24 21.63 -5.89 -2.54
CA VAL A 24 20.87 -5.41 -3.70
C VAL A 24 19.39 -5.65 -3.49
N VAL A 25 18.53 -4.78 -4.02
CA VAL A 25 17.08 -5.01 -4.01
C VAL A 25 16.74 -6.19 -4.92
N THR A 26 16.04 -7.18 -4.40
CA THR A 26 15.61 -8.39 -5.13
C THR A 26 14.16 -8.32 -5.57
N GLY A 27 13.35 -7.49 -4.94
CA GLY A 27 11.96 -7.28 -5.30
C GLY A 27 11.19 -6.38 -4.36
N VAL A 28 10.05 -5.90 -4.84
CA VAL A 28 9.10 -5.09 -4.08
C VAL A 28 7.72 -5.70 -4.19
N LEU A 29 7.02 -5.82 -3.07
CA LEU A 29 5.67 -6.37 -2.99
C LEU A 29 4.85 -5.62 -1.95
N SER A 30 3.54 -5.83 -1.96
CA SER A 30 2.65 -5.30 -0.91
C SER A 30 2.10 -6.42 -0.02
N ASP A 31 1.58 -6.02 1.12
CA ASP A 31 0.77 -6.85 2.00
C ASP A 31 -0.46 -6.04 2.46
N PRO A 32 -1.67 -6.44 2.06
CA PRO A 32 -1.98 -7.58 1.19
C PRO A 32 -1.48 -7.39 -0.26
N ILE A 33 -1.40 -8.50 -1.03
CA ILE A 33 -0.93 -8.48 -2.42
C ILE A 33 -2.03 -8.15 -3.44
N GLU A 34 -3.31 -8.23 -3.03
CA GLU A 34 -4.48 -7.96 -3.87
C GLU A 34 -5.65 -7.41 -3.06
N GLY A 35 -6.55 -6.71 -3.72
CA GLY A 35 -7.79 -6.20 -3.14
C GLY A 35 -8.15 -4.80 -3.63
N VAL A 36 -9.37 -4.37 -3.25
CA VAL A 36 -9.86 -3.00 -3.48
C VAL A 36 -9.83 -2.26 -2.14
N PHE A 37 -9.19 -1.11 -2.11
CA PHE A 37 -8.95 -0.34 -0.89
C PHE A 37 -9.51 1.06 -0.99
N GLY A 38 -10.37 1.43 -0.04
CA GLY A 38 -10.93 2.78 0.09
C GLY A 38 -10.03 3.74 0.88
N ILE A 39 -10.50 4.99 0.99
CA ILE A 39 -9.83 6.06 1.74
C ILE A 39 -9.51 5.62 3.17
N GLY A 40 -8.28 5.88 3.60
CA GLY A 40 -7.79 5.57 4.96
C GLY A 40 -7.32 4.12 5.14
N ALA A 41 -7.51 3.24 4.17
CA ALA A 41 -6.97 1.89 4.21
C ALA A 41 -5.44 1.91 4.21
N LYS A 42 -4.83 0.91 4.85
CA LYS A 42 -3.38 0.79 4.94
C LYS A 42 -2.88 -0.42 4.16
N VAL A 43 -1.80 -0.22 3.44
CA VAL A 43 -1.09 -1.24 2.68
C VAL A 43 0.38 -1.17 3.07
N GLU A 44 0.96 -2.28 3.53
CA GLU A 44 2.39 -2.36 3.76
C GLU A 44 3.12 -2.61 2.43
N ILE A 45 4.18 -1.86 2.16
CA ILE A 45 5.07 -2.08 1.02
C ILE A 45 6.37 -2.64 1.55
N LYS A 46 6.79 -3.78 1.01
CA LYS A 46 7.94 -4.57 1.44
C LYS A 46 9.01 -4.54 0.35
N ILE A 47 10.19 -4.02 0.69
CA ILE A 47 11.36 -4.03 -0.19
C ILE A 47 12.31 -5.12 0.31
N ASN A 48 12.54 -6.14 -0.51
CA ASN A 48 13.41 -7.26 -0.20
C ASN A 48 14.82 -7.05 -0.75
N PHE A 49 15.80 -7.39 0.06
CA PHE A 49 17.22 -7.35 -0.26
C PHE A 49 17.81 -8.74 -0.38
N SER A 50 18.95 -8.86 -1.05
CA SER A 50 19.70 -10.11 -1.22
C SER A 50 20.24 -10.66 0.10
N GLU A 51 20.41 -9.80 1.09
CA GLU A 51 20.95 -10.11 2.42
C GLU A 51 20.42 -9.15 3.48
N THR A 52 20.80 -9.40 4.75
CA THR A 52 20.38 -8.56 5.88
C THR A 52 20.93 -7.14 5.77
N VAL A 53 20.05 -6.15 5.92
CA VAL A 53 20.41 -4.74 5.88
C VAL A 53 20.08 -4.03 7.19
N TYR A 54 20.90 -3.04 7.52
CA TYR A 54 20.74 -2.16 8.68
C TYR A 54 20.49 -0.74 8.22
N VAL A 55 19.42 -0.14 8.73
CA VAL A 55 18.98 1.21 8.39
C VAL A 55 19.36 2.16 9.53
N ASN A 56 19.98 3.28 9.18
CA ASN A 56 20.18 4.41 10.07
C ASN A 56 19.59 5.66 9.41
N GLY A 57 18.64 6.32 10.09
CA GLY A 57 17.81 7.39 9.55
C GLY A 57 16.48 6.88 9.00
N ILE A 58 15.82 7.71 8.19
CA ILE A 58 14.48 7.45 7.66
C ILE A 58 14.52 7.56 6.13
N PRO A 59 14.87 6.46 5.41
CA PRO A 59 14.74 6.44 3.97
C PRO A 59 13.26 6.53 3.56
N GLN A 60 13.01 6.99 2.35
CA GLN A 60 11.69 7.27 1.81
C GLN A 60 11.44 6.49 0.53
N LEU A 61 10.17 6.20 0.26
CA LEU A 61 9.74 5.59 -1.00
C LEU A 61 8.70 6.49 -1.67
N GLU A 62 8.95 6.82 -2.93
CA GLU A 62 8.02 7.57 -3.77
C GLU A 62 7.05 6.60 -4.45
N ILE A 63 5.76 6.72 -4.13
CA ILE A 63 4.67 5.91 -4.66
C ILE A 63 3.99 6.66 -5.81
N ASP A 64 3.75 5.95 -6.90
CA ASP A 64 2.94 6.42 -8.02
C ASP A 64 1.45 6.28 -7.66
N ASN A 65 0.74 7.40 -7.61
CA ASN A 65 -0.70 7.46 -7.40
C ASN A 65 -1.43 8.18 -8.54
N GLU A 66 -0.80 8.21 -9.74
CA GLU A 66 -1.27 8.83 -11.01
C GLU A 66 -1.48 10.35 -10.96
N ASN A 67 -1.72 10.96 -9.80
CA ASN A 67 -2.04 12.39 -9.73
C ASN A 67 -0.92 13.28 -9.16
N SER A 68 -0.11 12.81 -8.23
CA SER A 68 0.86 13.70 -7.57
C SER A 68 2.08 12.99 -6.97
N GLY A 69 2.16 11.67 -7.01
CA GLY A 69 3.16 10.92 -6.26
C GLY A 69 3.03 11.13 -4.74
N SER A 70 3.17 10.10 -3.96
CA SER A 70 3.21 10.19 -2.50
C SER A 70 4.56 9.72 -1.99
N ILE A 71 5.17 10.49 -1.08
CA ILE A 71 6.39 10.06 -0.41
C ILE A 71 5.99 9.44 0.92
N ILE A 72 6.42 8.20 1.16
CA ILE A 72 6.18 7.48 2.40
C ILE A 72 7.48 7.16 3.11
N ASP A 73 7.45 7.22 4.43
CA ASP A 73 8.62 6.99 5.27
C ASP A 73 8.82 5.49 5.57
N TYR A 74 10.08 5.12 5.71
CA TYR A 74 10.46 3.83 6.25
C TYR A 74 9.89 3.62 7.66
N LYS A 75 9.32 2.45 7.91
CA LYS A 75 8.69 2.09 9.18
C LYS A 75 9.56 1.17 10.02
N ILE A 76 9.93 0.01 9.48
CA ILE A 76 10.60 -1.06 10.23
C ILE A 76 11.30 -2.05 9.29
N GLY A 77 12.17 -2.90 9.85
CA GLY A 77 12.83 -3.99 9.12
C GLY A 77 14.35 -3.96 9.17
N SER A 78 14.96 -2.95 9.84
CA SER A 78 16.41 -2.93 10.08
C SER A 78 16.87 -4.19 10.82
N GLY A 79 17.96 -4.81 10.36
CA GLY A 79 18.46 -6.09 10.85
C GLY A 79 17.75 -7.30 10.20
N SER A 80 17.07 -7.11 9.08
CA SER A 80 16.46 -8.17 8.28
C SER A 80 16.72 -7.97 6.78
N GLN A 81 16.24 -8.89 5.96
CA GLN A 81 16.30 -8.78 4.49
C GLN A 81 15.13 -7.97 3.91
N THR A 82 14.18 -7.50 4.74
CA THR A 82 12.96 -6.84 4.28
C THR A 82 12.76 -5.52 5.01
N LEU A 83 12.67 -4.43 4.27
CA LEU A 83 12.27 -3.13 4.78
C LEU A 83 10.79 -2.88 4.48
N ILE A 84 10.07 -2.32 5.46
CA ILE A 84 8.63 -2.10 5.39
C ILE A 84 8.33 -0.61 5.44
N PHE A 85 7.43 -0.18 4.55
CA PHE A 85 6.88 1.16 4.42
C PHE A 85 5.36 1.08 4.50
N ASP A 86 4.71 1.98 5.24
CA ASP A 86 3.25 2.04 5.33
C ASP A 86 2.70 3.06 4.34
N TYR A 87 1.87 2.59 3.42
CA TYR A 87 1.08 3.43 2.55
C TYR A 87 -0.35 3.54 3.07
N THR A 88 -0.87 4.78 3.17
CA THR A 88 -2.27 5.04 3.52
C THR A 88 -2.98 5.64 2.31
N VAL A 89 -4.08 5.03 1.90
CA VAL A 89 -4.88 5.47 0.75
C VAL A 89 -5.48 6.84 1.05
N GLY A 90 -5.12 7.84 0.26
CA GLY A 90 -5.67 9.20 0.33
C GLY A 90 -6.92 9.39 -0.54
N ALA A 91 -7.62 10.50 -0.36
CA ALA A 91 -8.83 10.82 -1.14
C ALA A 91 -8.56 11.05 -2.63
N ASP A 92 -7.32 11.46 -2.98
CA ASP A 92 -6.92 11.74 -4.37
C ASP A 92 -6.31 10.52 -5.07
N ASN A 93 -6.33 9.34 -4.44
CA ASN A 93 -5.81 8.12 -5.02
C ASN A 93 -6.85 7.52 -5.97
N SER A 94 -6.65 7.72 -7.26
CA SER A 94 -7.50 7.13 -8.31
C SER A 94 -6.76 6.08 -9.14
N SER A 95 -5.57 5.68 -8.72
CA SER A 95 -4.74 4.73 -9.44
C SER A 95 -5.38 3.35 -9.50
N GLN A 96 -5.43 2.79 -10.70
CA GLN A 96 -5.84 1.39 -10.91
C GLN A 96 -4.77 0.39 -10.42
N PHE A 97 -3.57 0.87 -10.07
CA PHE A 97 -2.48 -0.01 -9.67
C PHE A 97 -1.57 0.68 -8.66
N LEU A 98 -1.19 -0.03 -7.62
CA LEU A 98 -0.14 0.41 -6.71
C LEU A 98 1.23 0.22 -7.35
N GLY A 99 2.02 1.27 -7.43
CA GLY A 99 3.34 1.27 -8.02
C GLY A 99 4.25 2.34 -7.45
N TYR A 100 5.42 2.47 -8.06
CA TYR A 100 6.35 3.59 -7.84
C TYR A 100 6.76 4.16 -9.21
N THR A 101 7.25 5.40 -9.23
CA THR A 101 7.45 6.16 -10.46
C THR A 101 8.66 5.69 -11.27
N SER A 102 9.72 5.22 -10.61
CA SER A 102 10.99 4.86 -11.26
C SER A 102 11.84 3.89 -10.43
N SER A 103 12.90 3.36 -11.03
CA SER A 103 13.89 2.55 -10.33
C SER A 103 14.66 3.32 -9.24
N SER A 104 14.59 4.64 -9.21
CA SER A 104 15.21 5.51 -8.20
C SER A 104 14.23 6.00 -7.14
N SER A 105 13.01 5.46 -7.07
CA SER A 105 11.98 5.90 -6.13
C SER A 105 12.28 5.56 -4.66
N LEU A 106 13.23 4.66 -4.37
CA LEU A 106 13.76 4.51 -3.01
C LEU A 106 14.84 5.56 -2.76
N ILE A 107 14.56 6.49 -1.86
CA ILE A 107 15.36 7.69 -1.58
C ILE A 107 15.97 7.56 -0.18
N LEU A 108 17.27 7.75 -0.06
CA LEU A 108 17.94 7.66 1.26
C LEU A 108 17.53 8.78 2.22
N ASN A 109 17.26 9.99 1.72
CA ASN A 109 16.87 11.13 2.58
C ASN A 109 17.83 11.29 3.78
N GLU A 110 19.14 11.37 3.51
CA GLU A 110 20.24 11.42 4.49
C GLU A 110 20.40 10.13 5.35
N ALA A 111 19.56 9.12 5.15
CA ALA A 111 19.70 7.82 5.79
C ALA A 111 20.79 6.95 5.13
N THR A 112 21.13 5.86 5.79
CA THR A 112 22.00 4.82 5.21
C THR A 112 21.31 3.47 5.29
N ILE A 113 21.52 2.64 4.26
CA ILE A 113 21.12 1.22 4.23
C ILE A 113 22.40 0.44 3.91
N LYS A 114 22.86 -0.40 4.84
CA LYS A 114 24.13 -1.11 4.75
C LYS A 114 23.98 -2.53 5.30
N ASP A 115 24.89 -3.42 4.92
CA ASP A 115 25.07 -4.69 5.62
C ASP A 115 25.79 -4.53 6.98
N LEU A 116 26.03 -5.67 7.64
CA LEU A 116 26.75 -5.69 8.92
C LEU A 116 28.22 -5.29 8.77
N GLN A 117 28.82 -5.50 7.61
CA GLN A 117 30.22 -5.22 7.29
C GLN A 117 30.42 -3.75 6.88
N GLY A 118 29.33 -3.00 6.67
CA GLY A 118 29.33 -1.58 6.34
C GLY A 118 29.29 -1.28 4.85
N ASN A 119 29.08 -2.29 3.98
CA ASN A 119 28.91 -2.08 2.55
C ASN A 119 27.56 -1.38 2.29
N ASN A 120 27.57 -0.33 1.49
CA ASN A 120 26.35 0.38 1.12
C ASN A 120 25.48 -0.50 0.20
N SER A 121 24.18 -0.54 0.46
CA SER A 121 23.23 -1.24 -0.40
C SER A 121 23.07 -0.53 -1.75
N ASN A 122 22.94 -1.31 -2.81
CA ASN A 122 22.40 -0.82 -4.08
C ASN A 122 20.87 -0.75 -3.95
N ILE A 123 20.34 0.45 -3.89
CA ILE A 123 18.92 0.74 -3.66
C ILE A 123 18.10 0.88 -4.95
N THR A 124 18.68 0.52 -6.11
CA THR A 124 17.98 0.54 -7.39
C THR A 124 16.84 -0.48 -7.38
N LEU A 125 15.60 0.00 -7.51
CA LEU A 125 14.42 -0.85 -7.60
C LEU A 125 14.31 -1.49 -8.99
N PRO A 126 13.63 -2.65 -9.15
CA PRO A 126 13.21 -3.14 -10.45
C PRO A 126 12.44 -2.06 -11.22
N ALA A 127 12.59 -1.97 -12.54
CA ALA A 127 11.86 -0.97 -13.30
C ALA A 127 10.33 -1.17 -13.16
N PRO A 128 9.52 -0.09 -13.10
CA PRO A 128 8.08 -0.20 -12.96
C PRO A 128 7.45 -1.09 -14.04
N GLY A 129 6.66 -2.09 -13.63
CA GLY A 129 6.03 -3.07 -14.51
C GLY A 129 6.92 -4.26 -14.91
N GLU A 130 8.22 -4.21 -14.68
CA GLU A 130 9.12 -5.34 -14.88
C GLU A 130 8.99 -6.39 -13.75
N PRO A 131 9.42 -7.64 -13.97
CA PRO A 131 9.38 -8.67 -12.95
C PRO A 131 10.02 -8.22 -11.63
N ASN A 132 9.40 -8.60 -10.52
CA ASN A 132 9.76 -8.22 -9.15
C ASN A 132 9.52 -6.73 -8.79
N SER A 133 8.95 -5.92 -9.69
CA SER A 133 8.47 -4.58 -9.31
C SER A 133 7.18 -4.66 -8.50
N LEU A 134 6.86 -3.63 -7.72
CA LEU A 134 5.62 -3.56 -6.94
C LEU A 134 4.40 -3.80 -7.84
N ARG A 135 4.31 -3.11 -8.97
CA ARG A 135 3.20 -3.24 -9.93
C ARG A 135 3.05 -4.64 -10.52
N SER A 136 4.15 -5.37 -10.73
CA SER A 136 4.10 -6.74 -11.27
C SER A 136 3.74 -7.79 -10.24
N ASN A 137 3.94 -7.48 -8.95
CA ASN A 137 3.75 -8.42 -7.84
C ASN A 137 2.44 -8.20 -7.08
N THR A 138 1.65 -7.16 -7.45
CA THR A 138 0.43 -6.80 -6.72
C THR A 138 -0.73 -6.53 -7.66
N ASN A 139 -1.94 -6.80 -7.17
CA ASN A 139 -3.19 -6.46 -7.83
C ASN A 139 -4.05 -5.62 -6.88
N ILE A 140 -3.51 -4.48 -6.47
CA ILE A 140 -4.17 -3.52 -5.59
C ILE A 140 -4.87 -2.47 -6.43
N LEU A 141 -6.17 -2.30 -6.18
CA LEU A 141 -7.00 -1.25 -6.77
C LEU A 141 -7.41 -0.27 -5.67
N PHE A 142 -7.49 1.00 -6.01
CA PHE A 142 -8.01 2.02 -5.11
C PHE A 142 -9.39 2.46 -5.58
N ASP A 143 -10.36 2.41 -4.66
CA ASP A 143 -11.68 3.00 -4.84
C ASP A 143 -11.87 4.10 -3.79
N THR A 144 -11.71 5.32 -4.24
CA THR A 144 -11.86 6.52 -3.41
C THR A 144 -13.12 7.31 -3.77
N THR A 145 -13.98 6.72 -4.61
CA THR A 145 -15.28 7.29 -4.95
C THR A 145 -16.18 7.25 -3.72
N VAL A 146 -16.87 8.34 -3.46
CA VAL A 146 -17.82 8.41 -2.36
C VAL A 146 -19.22 8.10 -2.91
N PRO A 147 -19.95 7.13 -2.35
CA PRO A 147 -21.31 6.84 -2.76
C PRO A 147 -22.22 8.06 -2.61
N ILE A 148 -22.92 8.42 -3.67
CA ILE A 148 -23.92 9.49 -3.67
C ILE A 148 -25.26 8.97 -4.14
N VAL A 149 -26.35 9.53 -3.59
CA VAL A 149 -27.71 9.20 -4.05
C VAL A 149 -27.90 9.70 -5.47
N SER A 150 -28.15 8.79 -6.40
CA SER A 150 -28.46 9.11 -7.81
C SER A 150 -29.94 9.40 -8.02
N SER A 151 -30.84 8.66 -7.34
CA SER A 151 -32.28 8.90 -7.43
C SER A 151 -33.01 8.31 -6.23
N VAL A 152 -34.20 8.85 -6.01
CA VAL A 152 -35.18 8.32 -5.07
C VAL A 152 -36.51 8.18 -5.82
N SER A 153 -37.13 7.01 -5.74
CA SER A 153 -38.36 6.71 -6.43
C SER A 153 -39.27 5.82 -5.61
N PHE A 154 -40.56 5.89 -5.89
CA PHE A 154 -41.49 4.89 -5.39
C PHE A 154 -41.43 3.64 -6.26
N ILE A 155 -41.40 2.47 -5.61
CA ILE A 155 -41.59 1.17 -6.26
C ILE A 155 -43.07 0.83 -6.30
N THR A 156 -43.82 1.26 -5.26
CA THR A 156 -45.26 1.08 -5.18
C THR A 156 -45.95 1.95 -6.22
N ASP A 157 -46.89 1.37 -6.97
CA ASP A 157 -47.63 2.04 -8.02
C ASP A 157 -48.51 3.21 -7.47
N ASP A 158 -48.90 4.11 -8.36
CA ASP A 158 -49.81 5.19 -8.01
C ASP A 158 -51.18 4.63 -7.57
N GLY A 159 -51.74 5.14 -6.49
CA GLY A 159 -52.99 4.64 -5.95
C GLY A 159 -53.43 5.30 -4.65
N PHE A 160 -54.54 4.79 -4.11
CA PHE A 160 -55.02 5.16 -2.78
C PHE A 160 -54.60 4.11 -1.77
N TYR A 161 -53.92 4.54 -0.74
CA TYR A 161 -53.37 3.67 0.32
C TYR A 161 -54.03 4.01 1.65
N ASN A 162 -54.34 2.97 2.42
CA ASN A 162 -55.01 3.10 3.71
C ASN A 162 -53.99 2.90 4.85
N GLN A 163 -54.46 3.17 6.07
CA GLN A 163 -53.69 2.88 7.27
C GLN A 163 -53.31 1.38 7.33
N GLY A 164 -52.04 1.09 7.40
CA GLY A 164 -51.50 -0.27 7.44
C GLY A 164 -50.94 -0.79 6.10
N ASP A 165 -51.19 -0.08 4.99
CA ASP A 165 -50.59 -0.39 3.70
C ASP A 165 -49.07 -0.07 3.71
N THR A 166 -48.31 -0.87 2.99
CA THR A 166 -46.86 -0.67 2.87
C THR A 166 -46.54 0.02 1.54
N ILE A 167 -45.78 1.11 1.63
CA ILE A 167 -45.27 1.83 0.46
C ILE A 167 -43.76 1.60 0.40
N LEU A 168 -43.26 1.09 -0.74
CA LEU A 168 -41.87 0.84 -0.98
C LEU A 168 -41.23 2.03 -1.70
N ILE A 169 -40.09 2.48 -1.16
CA ILE A 169 -39.27 3.56 -1.71
C ILE A 169 -37.87 2.98 -2.00
N ALA A 170 -37.40 3.23 -3.24
CA ALA A 170 -36.01 2.90 -3.63
C ALA A 170 -35.17 4.15 -3.53
N ILE A 171 -33.99 3.97 -2.96
CA ILE A 171 -32.86 4.93 -3.00
C ILE A 171 -31.79 4.29 -3.83
N ILE A 172 -31.42 4.90 -4.95
CA ILE A 172 -30.42 4.38 -5.89
C ILE A 172 -29.16 5.22 -5.73
N PHE A 173 -28.02 4.54 -5.58
CA PHE A 173 -26.70 5.15 -5.48
C PHE A 173 -25.95 5.01 -6.82
N ASN A 174 -24.89 5.79 -7.00
CA ASN A 174 -24.01 5.73 -8.18
C ASN A 174 -23.14 4.50 -8.22
N GLU A 175 -22.99 3.80 -7.08
CA GLU A 175 -22.15 2.62 -6.90
C GLU A 175 -22.76 1.66 -5.87
N GLU A 176 -22.18 0.48 -5.75
CA GLU A 176 -22.59 -0.50 -4.76
C GLU A 176 -22.26 0.02 -3.35
N ILE A 177 -23.23 -0.09 -2.45
CA ILE A 177 -23.10 0.35 -1.06
C ILE A 177 -23.26 -0.81 -0.10
N TYR A 178 -22.56 -0.71 1.02
CA TYR A 178 -22.77 -1.56 2.17
C TYR A 178 -23.48 -0.77 3.26
N VAL A 179 -24.63 -1.28 3.72
CA VAL A 179 -25.44 -0.61 4.75
C VAL A 179 -25.14 -1.22 6.11
N GLU A 180 -24.65 -0.41 7.04
CA GLU A 180 -24.47 -0.79 8.44
C GLU A 180 -25.45 -0.05 9.33
N GLY A 181 -26.12 -0.75 10.22
CA GLY A 181 -27.16 -0.20 11.10
C GLY A 181 -28.54 -0.07 10.41
N VAL A 182 -29.35 0.86 10.87
CA VAL A 182 -30.71 1.11 10.36
C VAL A 182 -30.83 2.58 9.94
N PRO A 183 -30.60 2.91 8.67
CA PRO A 183 -30.77 4.27 8.17
C PRO A 183 -32.23 4.67 8.20
N LEU A 184 -32.49 5.96 8.40
CA LEU A 184 -33.82 6.53 8.42
C LEU A 184 -34.00 7.48 7.25
N LEU A 185 -35.13 7.35 6.55
CA LEU A 185 -35.60 8.32 5.54
C LEU A 185 -36.69 9.21 6.14
N LEU A 186 -36.42 10.51 6.20
CA LEU A 186 -37.42 11.48 6.62
C LEU A 186 -38.34 11.82 5.46
N LEU A 187 -39.60 11.50 5.58
CA LEU A 187 -40.63 11.81 4.60
C LEU A 187 -41.49 12.97 5.07
N SER A 188 -41.77 13.93 4.18
CA SER A 188 -42.83 14.93 4.37
C SER A 188 -44.10 14.39 3.76
N ALA A 189 -44.94 13.77 4.57
CA ALA A 189 -46.34 13.51 4.17
C ALA A 189 -47.07 14.83 4.24
N GLY A 190 -47.57 15.33 3.09
CA GLY A 190 -48.27 16.60 3.02
C GLY A 190 -49.38 16.68 4.08
N ASN A 191 -49.50 17.82 4.75
CA ASN A 191 -50.64 18.14 5.61
C ASN A 191 -51.88 18.21 4.73
N ASN A 192 -52.57 17.09 4.59
CA ASN A 192 -53.99 17.14 4.24
C ASN A 192 -54.73 17.59 5.49
N SER A 193 -54.85 18.90 5.71
CA SER A 193 -56.00 19.44 6.42
C SER A 193 -57.22 19.21 5.51
N ALA A 194 -57.86 18.04 5.66
CA ALA A 194 -59.20 17.83 5.15
C ALA A 194 -60.10 18.82 5.87
N ALA A 195 -60.73 19.70 5.11
CA ALA A 195 -61.81 20.53 5.55
C ALA A 195 -63.07 19.68 5.83
#